data_e8893f9c2a5ab932bfc419f58d9e175b
#
_entry.id   e8893f9c2a5ab932bfc419f58d9e175b
#
_cell.length_a   1.000
_cell.length_b   1.000
_cell.length_c   1.000
_cell.angle_alpha   90.00
_cell.angle_beta   90.00
_cell.angle_gamma   90.00
#
_symmetry.space_group_name_H-M   'P 1'
#
loop_
_entity.id
_entity.type
_entity.pdbx_description
1 polymer ?
#
loop_
_entity_poly.entity_id
_entity_poly.type
_entity_poly.pdbx_seq_one_letter_code
_entity_poly.pdbx_strand_id
1 'polypeptide(L)'
;MILQKEEPMKLLHLVIGQFRLLYQVKILNGEGYQEDNIAKTLKVHPYRVKLAMRHTRMYPLDALLKKMIICRDIDYKFKSSYLDRNALFELFILEI
;
A
#
# COMPACT_ATOMS: atom_id res chain seq x y z
N MET A 1 -3.69 21.98 -5.27
CA MET A 1 -4.69 21.24 -6.05
C MET A 1 -5.86 20.85 -5.16
N ILE A 2 -7.08 21.18 -5.57
CA ILE A 2 -8.26 20.82 -4.80
C ILE A 2 -8.80 19.51 -5.35
N LEU A 3 -8.78 18.47 -4.51
CA LEU A 3 -9.32 17.17 -4.88
C LEU A 3 -10.82 17.14 -4.65
N GLN A 4 -11.55 16.43 -5.52
CA GLN A 4 -12.96 16.21 -5.32
C GLN A 4 -13.20 15.32 -4.10
N LYS A 5 -14.42 15.32 -3.57
CA LYS A 5 -14.78 14.64 -2.33
C LYS A 5 -14.37 13.15 -2.31
N GLU A 6 -14.45 12.46 -3.45
CA GLU A 6 -14.16 11.03 -3.55
C GLU A 6 -12.71 10.73 -3.95
N GLU A 7 -11.97 11.70 -4.50
CA GLU A 7 -10.61 11.48 -4.98
C GLU A 7 -9.63 11.09 -3.87
N PRO A 8 -9.66 11.73 -2.68
CA PRO A 8 -8.76 11.32 -1.59
C PRO A 8 -8.95 9.86 -1.18
N MET A 9 -10.18 9.35 -1.17
CA MET A 9 -10.46 7.95 -0.86
C MET A 9 -9.89 7.03 -1.92
N LYS A 10 -10.06 7.36 -3.19
CA LYS A 10 -9.52 6.56 -4.30
C LYS A 10 -8.00 6.51 -4.27
N LEU A 11 -7.37 7.66 -4.06
CA LEU A 11 -5.91 7.74 -3.98
C LEU A 11 -5.38 6.96 -2.77
N LEU A 12 -6.07 7.08 -1.64
CA LEU A 12 -5.71 6.33 -0.44
C LEU A 12 -5.76 4.83 -0.70
N HIS A 13 -6.83 4.34 -1.33
CA HIS A 13 -6.97 2.92 -1.62
C HIS A 13 -5.92 2.42 -2.60
N LEU A 14 -5.51 3.24 -3.57
CA LEU A 14 -4.42 2.90 -4.48
C LEU A 14 -3.10 2.75 -3.73
N VAL A 15 -2.80 3.69 -2.82
CA VAL A 15 -1.57 3.64 -2.01
C VAL A 15 -1.58 2.42 -1.09
N ILE A 16 -2.70 2.18 -0.40
CA ILE A 16 -2.85 1.01 0.48
C ILE A 16 -2.66 -0.28 -0.31
N GLY A 17 -3.29 -0.38 -1.48
CA GLY A 17 -3.16 -1.55 -2.33
C GLY A 17 -1.73 -1.80 -2.78
N GLN A 18 -0.99 -0.74 -3.05
CA GLN A 18 0.41 -0.83 -3.45
C GLN A 18 1.29 -1.35 -2.29
N PHE A 19 1.12 -0.82 -1.08
CA PHE A 19 1.86 -1.32 0.08
C PHE A 19 1.48 -2.75 0.43
N ARG A 20 0.20 -3.09 0.30
CA ARG A 20 -0.25 -4.47 0.50
C ARG A 20 0.45 -5.42 -0.46
N LEU A 21 0.54 -5.05 -1.74
CA LEU A 21 1.22 -5.85 -2.74
C LEU A 21 2.70 -6.03 -2.38
N LEU A 22 3.39 -4.94 -2.00
CA LEU A 22 4.79 -5.00 -1.60
C LEU A 22 4.98 -5.95 -0.41
N TYR A 23 4.12 -5.85 0.58
CA TYR A 23 4.18 -6.70 1.78
C TYR A 23 3.98 -8.17 1.41
N GLN A 24 2.95 -8.48 0.61
CA GLN A 24 2.64 -9.85 0.20
C GLN A 24 3.77 -10.44 -0.64
N VAL A 25 4.30 -9.67 -1.57
CA VAL A 25 5.41 -10.11 -2.43
C VAL A 25 6.64 -10.41 -1.58
N LYS A 26 6.95 -9.55 -0.62
CA LYS A 26 8.12 -9.73 0.25
C LYS A 26 8.00 -11.00 1.07
N ILE A 27 6.83 -11.28 1.65
CA ILE A 27 6.61 -12.49 2.44
C ILE A 27 6.75 -13.73 1.57
N LEU A 28 6.07 -13.76 0.42
CA LEU A 28 6.10 -14.92 -0.47
C LEU A 28 7.50 -15.18 -1.02
N ASN A 29 8.20 -14.13 -1.41
CA ASN A 29 9.58 -14.27 -1.87
C ASN A 29 10.50 -14.79 -0.76
N GLY A 30 10.28 -14.36 0.48
CA GLY A 30 11.02 -14.86 1.64
C GLY A 30 10.75 -16.33 1.92
N GLU A 31 9.60 -16.84 1.53
CA GLU A 31 9.25 -18.26 1.65
C GLU A 31 9.75 -19.10 0.47
N GLY A 32 10.43 -18.49 -0.48
CA GLY A 32 11.00 -19.19 -1.62
C GLY A 32 10.16 -19.16 -2.89
N TYR A 33 9.05 -18.42 -2.89
CA TYR A 33 8.21 -18.29 -4.08
C TYR A 33 8.94 -17.47 -5.14
N GLN A 34 8.87 -17.96 -6.37
CA GLN A 34 9.43 -17.25 -7.53
C GLN A 34 8.39 -16.26 -8.07
N GLU A 35 8.87 -15.31 -8.88
CA GLU A 35 8.05 -14.23 -9.45
C GLU A 35 6.77 -14.74 -10.09
N ASP A 36 6.86 -15.77 -10.93
CA ASP A 36 5.69 -16.33 -11.63
C ASP A 36 4.68 -16.92 -10.66
N ASN A 37 5.15 -17.61 -9.64
CA ASN A 37 4.29 -18.23 -8.64
C ASN A 37 3.60 -17.18 -7.78
N ILE A 38 4.31 -16.12 -7.44
CA ILE A 38 3.74 -14.99 -6.70
C ILE A 38 2.61 -14.35 -7.51
N ALA A 39 2.84 -14.12 -8.80
CA ALA A 39 1.85 -13.52 -9.68
C ALA A 39 0.58 -14.36 -9.74
N LYS A 40 0.72 -15.67 -9.85
CA LYS A 40 -0.42 -16.60 -9.87
C LYS A 40 -1.15 -16.63 -8.53
N THR A 41 -0.42 -16.69 -7.44
CA THR A 41 -0.98 -16.75 -6.09
C THR A 41 -1.78 -15.50 -5.77
N LEU A 42 -1.26 -14.33 -6.10
CA LEU A 42 -1.90 -13.05 -5.81
C LEU A 42 -2.88 -12.62 -6.91
N LYS A 43 -2.91 -13.34 -8.03
CA LYS A 43 -3.77 -13.01 -9.19
C LYS A 43 -3.50 -11.61 -9.72
N VAL A 44 -2.23 -11.26 -9.82
CA VAL A 44 -1.79 -9.98 -10.38
C VAL A 44 -0.89 -10.24 -11.58
N HIS A 45 -0.77 -9.22 -12.44
CA HIS A 45 0.10 -9.33 -13.61
C HIS A 45 1.56 -9.52 -13.18
N PRO A 46 2.32 -10.43 -13.85
CA PRO A 46 3.73 -10.67 -13.48
C PRO A 46 4.60 -9.42 -13.47
N TYR A 47 4.31 -8.45 -14.35
CA TYR A 47 5.05 -7.19 -14.39
C TYR A 47 4.92 -6.40 -13.09
N ARG A 48 3.72 -6.41 -12.49
CA ARG A 48 3.49 -5.76 -11.19
C ARG A 48 4.31 -6.43 -10.09
N VAL A 49 4.40 -7.75 -10.12
CA VAL A 49 5.21 -8.49 -9.16
C VAL A 49 6.69 -8.14 -9.34
N LYS A 50 7.15 -8.07 -10.57
CA LYS A 50 8.54 -7.71 -10.88
C LYS A 50 8.91 -6.33 -10.33
N LEU A 51 8.04 -5.35 -10.53
CA LEU A 51 8.25 -4.01 -9.97
C LEU A 51 8.21 -4.02 -8.46
N ALA A 52 7.26 -4.75 -7.88
CA ALA A 52 7.14 -4.87 -6.42
C ALA A 52 8.41 -5.49 -5.83
N MET A 53 8.97 -6.51 -6.46
CA MET A 53 10.19 -7.15 -5.98
C MET A 53 11.37 -6.18 -5.97
N ARG A 54 11.46 -5.29 -6.94
CA ARG A 54 12.50 -4.25 -6.94
C ARG A 54 12.35 -3.33 -5.74
N HIS A 55 11.13 -2.91 -5.46
CA HIS A 55 10.85 -1.99 -4.35
C HIS A 55 11.03 -2.67 -3.00
N THR A 56 10.68 -3.94 -2.88
CA THR A 56 10.82 -4.66 -1.60
C THR A 56 12.28 -4.81 -1.16
N ARG A 57 13.23 -4.76 -2.08
CA ARG A 57 14.65 -4.82 -1.74
C ARG A 57 15.09 -3.61 -0.92
N MET A 58 14.39 -2.48 -1.08
CA MET A 58 14.73 -1.23 -0.39
C MET A 58 14.09 -1.12 0.99
N TYR A 59 13.12 -1.98 1.30
CA TYR A 59 12.35 -1.91 2.54
C TYR A 59 12.43 -3.22 3.30
N PRO A 60 12.91 -3.23 4.54
CA PRO A 60 12.80 -4.42 5.39
C PRO A 60 11.31 -4.68 5.72
N LEU A 61 11.02 -5.92 6.09
CA LEU A 61 9.64 -6.35 6.35
C LEU A 61 8.96 -5.52 7.44
N ASP A 62 9.68 -5.21 8.50
CA ASP A 62 9.14 -4.40 9.59
C ASP A 62 8.81 -2.98 9.16
N ALA A 63 9.59 -2.39 8.24
CA ALA A 63 9.29 -1.07 7.70
C ALA A 63 8.00 -1.11 6.88
N LEU A 64 7.80 -2.15 6.06
CA LEU A 64 6.56 -2.32 5.30
C LEU A 64 5.36 -2.53 6.24
N LEU A 65 5.54 -3.30 7.29
CA LEU A 65 4.49 -3.53 8.28
C LEU A 65 4.08 -2.22 8.96
N LYS A 66 5.04 -1.38 9.33
CA LYS A 66 4.77 -0.06 9.91
C LYS A 66 3.95 0.81 8.97
N LYS A 67 4.30 0.80 7.67
CA LYS A 67 3.55 1.58 6.68
C LYS A 67 2.13 1.04 6.50
N MET A 68 1.93 -0.26 6.58
CA MET A 68 0.60 -0.84 6.53
C MET A 68 -0.24 -0.48 7.74
N ILE A 69 0.37 -0.38 8.91
CA ILE A 69 -0.33 0.09 10.12
C ILE A 69 -0.76 1.55 9.95
N ILE A 70 0.10 2.40 9.41
CA ILE A 70 -0.25 3.79 9.11
C ILE A 70 -1.43 3.84 8.12
N CYS A 71 -1.38 3.04 7.08
CA CYS A 71 -2.46 2.96 6.09
C CYS A 71 -3.79 2.55 6.73
N ARG A 72 -3.76 1.54 7.59
CA ARG A 72 -4.95 1.06 8.31
C ARG A 72 -5.54 2.16 9.19
N ASP A 73 -4.68 2.88 9.90
CA ASP A 73 -5.07 3.94 10.80
C ASP A 73 -5.76 5.07 10.05
N ILE A 74 -5.17 5.51 8.94
CA ILE A 74 -5.75 6.59 8.14
C ILE A 74 -7.05 6.16 7.47
N ASP A 75 -7.16 4.91 7.03
CA ASP A 75 -8.40 4.39 6.46
C ASP A 75 -9.53 4.46 7.48
N TYR A 76 -9.26 4.08 8.72
CA TYR A 76 -10.23 4.19 9.80
C TYR A 76 -10.64 5.65 10.02
N LYS A 77 -9.68 6.57 10.06
CA LYS A 77 -9.97 7.99 10.24
C LYS A 77 -10.81 8.56 9.11
N PHE A 78 -10.57 8.11 7.88
CA PHE A 78 -11.38 8.53 6.72
C PHE A 78 -12.85 8.12 6.87
N LYS A 79 -13.10 6.97 7.47
CA LYS A 79 -14.43 6.41 7.60
C LYS A 79 -15.19 6.95 8.82
N SER A 80 -14.49 7.30 9.89
CA SER A 80 -15.11 7.63 11.18
C SER A 80 -14.90 9.08 11.63
N SER A 81 -14.10 9.86 10.92
CA SER A 81 -13.75 11.22 11.34
C SER A 81 -14.62 12.27 10.67
N TYR A 82 -14.85 13.37 11.40
CA TYR A 82 -15.47 14.58 10.85
C TYR A 82 -14.46 15.50 10.17
N LEU A 83 -13.18 15.15 10.20
CA LEU A 83 -12.14 15.97 9.61
C LEU A 83 -12.22 15.96 8.09
N ASP A 84 -11.73 17.03 7.48
CA ASP A 84 -11.65 17.15 6.04
C ASP A 84 -10.74 16.03 5.49
N ARG A 85 -11.26 15.28 4.51
CA ARG A 85 -10.55 14.17 3.88
C ARG A 85 -9.28 14.62 3.18
N ASN A 86 -9.29 15.83 2.61
CA ASN A 86 -8.09 16.37 1.98
C ASN A 86 -6.98 16.60 3.00
N ALA A 87 -7.34 17.16 4.17
CA ALA A 87 -6.38 17.36 5.25
C ALA A 87 -5.84 16.03 5.78
N LEU A 88 -6.71 15.04 5.94
CA LEU A 88 -6.30 13.71 6.38
C LEU A 88 -5.35 13.06 5.37
N PHE A 89 -5.63 13.21 4.08
CA PHE A 89 -4.76 12.66 3.04
C PHE A 89 -3.39 13.33 3.05
N GLU A 90 -3.35 14.64 3.23
CA GLU A 90 -2.09 15.38 3.35
C GLU A 90 -1.26 14.90 4.55
N LEU A 91 -1.90 14.70 5.69
CA LEU A 91 -1.22 14.16 6.86
C LEU A 91 -0.68 12.76 6.61
N PHE A 92 -1.45 11.93 5.92
CA PHE A 92 -1.03 10.59 5.54
C PHE A 92 0.23 10.62 4.67
N ILE A 93 0.26 11.49 3.68
CA ILE A 93 1.42 11.63 2.79
C ILE A 93 2.66 12.08 3.58
N LEU A 94 2.49 12.96 4.55
CA LEU A 94 3.60 13.41 5.39
C LEU A 94 4.12 12.31 6.32
N GLU A 95 3.26 11.44 6.82
CA GLU A 95 3.67 10.34 7.68
C GLU A 95 4.36 9.20 6.92
N ILE A 96 3.94 8.98 5.69
CA ILE A 96 4.40 7.82 4.95
C ILE A 96 5.69 8.09 4.21
#